data_4a0f60dd23eb6a0a1287f23d051d88ff
#
_entry.id   4a0f60dd23eb6a0a1287f23d051d88ff
#
_cell.length_a   1.000
_cell.length_b   1.000
_cell.length_c   1.000
_cell.angle_alpha   90.00
_cell.angle_beta   90.00
_cell.angle_gamma   90.00
#
_symmetry.space_group_name_H-M   'P 1'
#
loop_
_entity.id
_entity.type
_entity.pdbx_description
1 polymer ?
#
loop_
_entity_poly.entity_id
_entity_poly.type
_entity_poly.pdbx_seq_one_letter_code
_entity_poly.pdbx_strand_id
1 'polypeptide(L)'
;TLSSSSAASDVYKRQRENNLEQLALGVDVRSTRADLQEFDLVFEQLQRHGTVDIIYLTTRDQELIARFSASRRPHPLATRFQSLNQCIQEEKTLLLPINLRSTVHIDTTDKSVHDLKHTLLSKLGQSDNLILILQSFGFKHGIPLDADYVFDVRHLPNPHWDLELRKYSGLDAPVQKFLEQSEQTHEMFQDIYKFLDCLLY
;
A
#
# COMPACT_ATOMS: atom_id res chain seq x y z
N THR A 1 -0.99 1.03 -21.98
CA THR A 1 -0.88 2.48 -22.22
C THR A 1 -2.29 3.04 -22.39
N LEU A 2 -2.82 3.64 -21.36
CA LEU A 2 -4.12 4.31 -21.42
C LEU A 2 -3.87 5.71 -21.96
N SER A 3 -4.62 6.15 -22.98
CA SER A 3 -4.59 7.55 -23.42
C SER A 3 -5.20 8.42 -22.32
N SER A 4 -4.79 9.69 -22.20
CA SER A 4 -5.16 10.58 -21.10
C SER A 4 -6.68 10.72 -20.88
N SER A 5 -7.48 10.74 -21.94
CA SER A 5 -8.94 10.78 -21.82
C SER A 5 -9.52 9.45 -21.33
N SER A 6 -8.83 8.31 -21.52
CA SER A 6 -9.25 7.01 -21.01
C SER A 6 -8.91 6.82 -19.54
N ALA A 7 -7.82 7.39 -19.04
CA ALA A 7 -7.38 7.23 -17.66
C ALA A 7 -8.42 7.77 -16.64
N ALA A 8 -8.88 9.01 -16.82
CA ALA A 8 -9.90 9.60 -15.96
C ALA A 8 -11.24 8.83 -16.06
N SER A 9 -11.62 8.42 -17.26
CA SER A 9 -12.82 7.62 -17.51
C SER A 9 -12.73 6.25 -16.86
N ASP A 10 -11.57 5.58 -16.91
CA ASP A 10 -11.34 4.28 -16.30
C ASP A 10 -11.35 4.34 -14.77
N VAL A 11 -10.79 5.41 -14.19
CA VAL A 11 -10.85 5.67 -12.74
C VAL A 11 -12.30 5.80 -12.30
N TYR A 12 -13.07 6.65 -12.96
CA TYR A 12 -14.48 6.88 -12.64
C TYR A 12 -15.33 5.61 -12.84
N LYS A 13 -15.06 4.85 -13.89
CA LYS A 13 -15.72 3.58 -14.16
C LYS A 13 -15.46 2.56 -13.06
N ARG A 14 -14.21 2.40 -12.63
CA ARG A 14 -13.84 1.52 -11.50
C ARG A 14 -14.49 1.94 -10.19
N GLN A 15 -14.58 3.23 -9.92
CA GLN A 15 -15.25 3.76 -8.74
C GLN A 15 -16.74 3.37 -8.73
N ARG A 16 -17.43 3.54 -9.87
CA ARG A 16 -18.86 3.18 -10.01
C ARG A 16 -19.09 1.68 -9.98
N GLU A 17 -18.31 0.91 -10.73
CA GLU A 17 -18.47 -0.55 -10.82
C GLU A 17 -18.26 -1.25 -9.47
N ASN A 18 -17.40 -0.70 -8.61
CA ASN A 18 -17.10 -1.26 -7.30
C ASN A 18 -17.80 -0.51 -6.14
N ASN A 19 -18.66 0.46 -6.43
CA ASN A 19 -19.37 1.28 -5.43
C ASN A 19 -18.43 1.89 -4.37
N LEU A 20 -17.24 2.37 -4.80
CA LEU A 20 -16.22 2.94 -3.93
C LEU A 20 -16.51 4.42 -3.67
N GLU A 21 -16.58 4.78 -2.39
CA GLU A 21 -16.70 6.19 -1.97
C GLU A 21 -15.38 6.95 -2.13
N GLN A 22 -14.27 6.25 -1.98
CA GLN A 22 -12.92 6.81 -2.10
C GLN A 22 -12.03 5.90 -2.95
N LEU A 23 -11.15 6.52 -3.74
CA LEU A 23 -10.18 5.83 -4.57
C LEU A 23 -8.84 6.55 -4.51
N ALA A 24 -7.77 5.80 -4.27
CA ALA A 24 -6.42 6.31 -4.32
C ALA A 24 -5.69 5.81 -5.58
N LEU A 25 -4.98 6.71 -6.27
CA LEU A 25 -4.19 6.41 -7.44
C LEU A 25 -2.73 6.79 -7.21
N GLY A 26 -1.82 5.84 -7.46
CA GLY A 26 -0.40 6.13 -7.50
C GLY A 26 0.02 6.58 -8.90
N VAL A 27 0.67 7.73 -8.97
CA VAL A 27 1.25 8.29 -10.21
C VAL A 27 2.76 8.41 -10.02
N ASP A 28 3.52 7.87 -10.94
CA ASP A 28 4.98 7.96 -10.96
C ASP A 28 5.52 8.06 -12.41
N VAL A 29 6.84 8.18 -12.55
CA VAL A 29 7.49 8.34 -13.88
C VAL A 29 7.40 7.11 -14.80
N ARG A 30 6.82 6.00 -14.34
CA ARG A 30 6.49 4.85 -15.22
C ARG A 30 5.28 5.17 -16.10
N SER A 31 4.48 6.16 -15.73
CA SER A 31 3.50 6.76 -16.63
C SER A 31 4.21 7.38 -17.84
N THR A 32 3.57 7.36 -18.99
CA THR A 32 4.22 7.92 -20.19
C THR A 32 4.42 9.42 -20.06
N ARG A 33 5.43 9.96 -20.73
CA ARG A 33 5.67 11.41 -20.73
C ARG A 33 4.46 12.19 -21.27
N ALA A 34 3.73 11.62 -22.21
CA ALA A 34 2.50 12.20 -22.73
C ALA A 34 1.41 12.26 -21.64
N ASP A 35 1.23 11.19 -20.87
CA ASP A 35 0.23 11.14 -19.79
C ASP A 35 0.53 12.20 -18.71
N LEU A 36 1.82 12.41 -18.39
CA LEU A 36 2.22 13.42 -17.42
C LEU A 36 2.06 14.85 -17.95
N GLN A 37 2.23 15.07 -19.26
CA GLN A 37 2.02 16.39 -19.90
C GLN A 37 0.52 16.72 -19.98
N GLU A 38 -0.35 15.73 -20.10
CA GLU A 38 -1.80 15.89 -20.13
C GLU A 38 -2.45 15.80 -18.73
N PHE A 39 -1.61 15.76 -17.68
CA PHE A 39 -2.09 15.64 -16.29
C PHE A 39 -3.14 16.69 -15.94
N ASP A 40 -2.97 17.93 -16.40
CA ASP A 40 -3.91 19.03 -16.13
C ASP A 40 -5.32 18.72 -16.67
N LEU A 41 -5.41 18.15 -17.86
CA LEU A 41 -6.70 17.78 -18.46
C LEU A 41 -7.35 16.63 -17.68
N VAL A 42 -6.57 15.64 -17.28
CA VAL A 42 -7.05 14.51 -16.47
C VAL A 42 -7.54 15.00 -15.11
N PHE A 43 -6.78 15.89 -14.47
CA PHE A 43 -7.14 16.46 -13.18
C PHE A 43 -8.45 17.25 -13.24
N GLU A 44 -8.62 18.12 -14.24
CA GLU A 44 -9.88 18.87 -14.45
C GLU A 44 -11.08 17.94 -14.69
N GLN A 45 -10.88 16.85 -15.43
CA GLN A 45 -11.93 15.86 -15.65
C GLN A 45 -12.32 15.16 -14.34
N LEU A 46 -11.34 14.75 -13.52
CA LEU A 46 -11.60 14.11 -12.23
C LEU A 46 -12.35 15.05 -11.28
N GLN A 47 -11.98 16.33 -11.24
CA GLN A 47 -12.65 17.33 -10.39
C GLN A 47 -14.13 17.53 -10.75
N ARG A 48 -14.56 17.27 -11.98
CA ARG A 48 -15.98 17.32 -12.38
C ARG A 48 -16.81 16.22 -11.74
N HIS A 49 -16.17 15.15 -11.29
CA HIS A 49 -16.83 13.96 -10.74
C HIS A 49 -16.73 13.84 -9.21
N GLY A 50 -15.87 14.62 -8.57
CA GLY A 50 -15.71 14.61 -7.13
C GLY A 50 -14.55 15.46 -6.64
N THR A 51 -14.34 15.48 -5.33
CA THR A 51 -13.19 16.12 -4.72
C THR A 51 -11.93 15.32 -5.03
N VAL A 52 -10.89 16.01 -5.48
CA VAL A 52 -9.59 15.39 -5.81
C VAL A 52 -8.51 16.05 -4.98
N ASP A 53 -7.89 15.28 -4.10
CA ASP A 53 -6.72 15.70 -3.35
C ASP A 53 -5.46 15.08 -3.96
N ILE A 54 -4.42 15.89 -4.10
CA ILE A 54 -3.12 15.44 -4.58
C ILE A 54 -2.14 15.47 -3.42
N ILE A 55 -1.63 14.29 -3.07
CA ILE A 55 -0.59 14.13 -2.06
C ILE A 55 0.74 13.89 -2.77
N TYR A 56 1.67 14.82 -2.62
CA TYR A 56 3.00 14.71 -3.20
C TYR A 56 4.01 14.23 -2.15
N LEU A 57 4.64 13.09 -2.43
CA LEU A 57 5.67 12.51 -1.56
C LEU A 57 7.05 12.96 -2.02
N THR A 58 7.85 13.48 -1.09
CA THR A 58 9.25 13.87 -1.34
C THR A 58 10.19 13.13 -0.39
N THR A 59 11.48 13.17 -0.71
CA THR A 59 12.56 12.83 0.20
C THR A 59 13.86 13.46 -0.30
N ARG A 60 14.89 13.52 0.55
CA ARG A 60 16.21 14.01 0.17
C ARG A 60 16.85 13.12 -0.91
N ASP A 61 17.57 13.73 -1.85
CA ASP A 61 18.20 13.03 -2.98
C ASP A 61 19.16 11.92 -2.52
N GLN A 62 19.93 12.18 -1.47
CA GLN A 62 20.85 11.22 -0.89
C GLN A 62 20.11 9.96 -0.40
N GLU A 63 18.94 10.15 0.18
CA GLU A 63 18.13 9.03 0.65
C GLU A 63 17.48 8.26 -0.51
N LEU A 64 17.01 8.93 -1.57
CA LEU A 64 16.55 8.26 -2.79
C LEU A 64 17.65 7.39 -3.39
N ILE A 65 18.86 7.93 -3.51
CA ILE A 65 20.01 7.19 -4.01
C ILE A 65 20.29 5.96 -3.14
N ALA A 66 20.25 6.11 -1.81
CA ALA A 66 20.44 4.99 -0.89
C ALA A 66 19.35 3.91 -1.03
N ARG A 67 18.06 4.31 -1.12
CA ARG A 67 16.93 3.39 -1.31
C ARG A 67 17.01 2.63 -2.63
N PHE A 68 17.35 3.31 -3.74
CA PHE A 68 17.55 2.65 -5.04
C PHE A 68 18.72 1.67 -4.99
N SER A 69 19.84 2.05 -4.38
CA SER A 69 20.99 1.19 -4.23
C SER A 69 20.70 -0.06 -3.39
N ALA A 70 19.94 0.11 -2.29
CA ALA A 70 19.54 -1.00 -1.42
C ALA A 70 18.55 -1.95 -2.11
N SER A 71 17.61 -1.43 -2.89
CA SER A 71 16.60 -2.23 -3.58
C SER A 71 17.15 -3.02 -4.77
N ARG A 72 18.33 -2.67 -5.27
CA ARG A 72 18.97 -3.21 -6.50
C ARG A 72 18.07 -3.14 -7.73
N ARG A 73 17.07 -2.28 -7.74
CA ARG A 73 16.19 -2.05 -8.89
C ARG A 73 16.69 -0.84 -9.68
N PRO A 74 16.78 -0.96 -11.01
CA PRO A 74 17.13 0.19 -11.83
C PRO A 74 16.02 1.26 -11.74
N HIS A 75 16.43 2.51 -11.80
CA HIS A 75 15.46 3.61 -11.90
C HIS A 75 14.66 3.49 -13.21
N PRO A 76 13.35 3.78 -13.23
CA PRO A 76 12.53 3.69 -14.44
C PRO A 76 13.08 4.46 -15.64
N LEU A 77 13.79 5.56 -15.41
CA LEU A 77 14.44 6.39 -16.45
C LEU A 77 15.87 5.95 -16.77
N ALA A 78 16.41 4.91 -16.16
CA ALA A 78 17.82 4.50 -16.31
C ALA A 78 18.22 4.19 -17.76
N THR A 79 17.26 3.84 -18.64
CA THR A 79 17.53 3.61 -20.07
C THR A 79 17.90 4.88 -20.85
N ARG A 80 17.64 6.06 -20.28
CA ARG A 80 17.86 7.37 -20.91
C ARG A 80 19.03 8.13 -20.32
N PHE A 81 19.42 7.84 -19.08
CA PHE A 81 20.41 8.62 -18.34
C PHE A 81 21.54 7.73 -17.84
N GLN A 82 22.74 8.28 -17.80
CA GLN A 82 23.94 7.54 -17.40
C GLN A 82 24.08 7.40 -15.89
N SER A 83 23.49 8.28 -15.10
CA SER A 83 23.61 8.26 -13.65
C SER A 83 22.24 8.29 -12.96
N LEU A 84 22.17 7.68 -11.79
CA LEU A 84 20.96 7.69 -10.95
C LEU A 84 20.56 9.11 -10.56
N ASN A 85 21.52 9.97 -10.26
CA ASN A 85 21.25 11.37 -9.93
C ASN A 85 20.55 12.12 -11.09
N GLN A 86 21.01 11.91 -12.33
CA GLN A 86 20.36 12.48 -13.51
C GLN A 86 18.92 11.98 -13.67
N CYS A 87 18.69 10.69 -13.42
CA CYS A 87 17.35 10.10 -13.45
C CYS A 87 16.42 10.76 -12.40
N ILE A 88 16.91 10.95 -11.18
CA ILE A 88 16.15 11.61 -10.10
C ILE A 88 15.80 13.05 -10.45
N GLN A 89 16.74 13.82 -11.02
CA GLN A 89 16.47 15.21 -11.41
C GLN A 89 15.45 15.29 -12.55
N GLU A 90 15.55 14.39 -13.53
CA GLU A 90 14.57 14.32 -14.62
C GLU A 90 13.19 13.90 -14.10
N GLU A 91 13.11 12.94 -13.18
CA GLU A 91 11.86 12.57 -12.51
C GLU A 91 11.20 13.77 -11.83
N LYS A 92 11.95 14.53 -11.06
CA LYS A 92 11.45 15.75 -10.41
C LYS A 92 10.90 16.77 -11.43
N THR A 93 11.58 16.91 -12.56
CA THR A 93 11.14 17.78 -13.64
C THR A 93 9.85 17.31 -14.29
N LEU A 94 9.73 16.01 -14.52
CA LEU A 94 8.52 15.39 -15.10
C LEU A 94 7.32 15.48 -14.16
N LEU A 95 7.53 15.34 -12.86
CA LEU A 95 6.48 15.39 -11.84
C LEU A 95 6.16 16.81 -11.35
N LEU A 96 6.88 17.83 -11.84
CA LEU A 96 6.69 19.22 -11.43
C LEU A 96 5.24 19.72 -11.61
N PRO A 97 4.52 19.45 -12.73
CA PRO A 97 3.12 19.86 -12.88
C PRO A 97 2.20 19.29 -11.78
N ILE A 98 2.42 18.03 -11.39
CA ILE A 98 1.68 17.38 -10.31
C ILE A 98 2.03 18.01 -8.97
N ASN A 99 3.32 18.26 -8.72
CA ASN A 99 3.80 18.90 -7.50
C ASN A 99 3.17 20.28 -7.30
N LEU A 100 3.10 21.10 -8.34
CA LEU A 100 2.53 22.45 -8.29
C LEU A 100 1.02 22.47 -7.98
N ARG A 101 0.31 21.39 -8.28
CA ARG A 101 -1.12 21.23 -7.99
C ARG A 101 -1.40 20.46 -6.70
N SER A 102 -0.36 19.96 -6.03
CA SER A 102 -0.57 19.18 -4.82
C SER A 102 -1.01 20.07 -3.66
N THR A 103 -2.02 19.57 -2.93
CA THR A 103 -2.57 20.24 -1.74
C THR A 103 -1.85 19.81 -0.47
N VAL A 104 -1.23 18.63 -0.51
CA VAL A 104 -0.52 18.03 0.63
C VAL A 104 0.87 17.60 0.19
N HIS A 105 1.89 18.10 0.90
CA HIS A 105 3.29 17.67 0.73
C HIS A 105 3.72 16.86 1.95
N ILE A 106 4.32 15.69 1.72
CA ILE A 106 4.86 14.83 2.77
C ILE A 106 6.32 14.53 2.45
N ASP A 107 7.21 15.01 3.31
CA ASP A 107 8.61 14.60 3.29
C ASP A 107 8.73 13.23 3.99
N THR A 108 9.20 12.24 3.24
CA THR A 108 9.40 10.87 3.71
C THR A 108 10.83 10.61 4.18
N THR A 109 11.67 11.65 4.27
CA THR A 109 13.04 11.55 4.75
C THR A 109 13.05 11.02 6.18
N ASP A 110 13.88 10.04 6.45
CA ASP A 110 14.03 9.38 7.76
C ASP A 110 12.73 8.78 8.33
N LYS A 111 11.66 8.69 7.54
CA LYS A 111 10.40 8.10 7.97
C LYS A 111 10.34 6.61 7.67
N SER A 112 9.85 5.86 8.66
CA SER A 112 9.43 4.47 8.45
C SER A 112 8.11 4.42 7.66
N VAL A 113 7.74 3.24 7.19
CA VAL A 113 6.43 3.00 6.55
C VAL A 113 5.30 3.34 7.53
N HIS A 114 5.48 3.04 8.81
CA HIS A 114 4.52 3.34 9.87
C HIS A 114 4.32 4.87 10.06
N ASP A 115 5.42 5.63 10.14
CA ASP A 115 5.37 7.09 10.25
C ASP A 115 4.69 7.74 9.05
N LEU A 116 4.95 7.21 7.85
CA LEU A 116 4.30 7.69 6.63
C LEU A 116 2.79 7.42 6.67
N LYS A 117 2.38 6.22 7.08
CA LYS A 117 0.97 5.86 7.22
C LYS A 117 0.25 6.79 8.20
N HIS A 118 0.82 6.99 9.38
CA HIS A 118 0.28 7.91 10.40
C HIS A 118 0.16 9.34 9.86
N THR A 119 1.21 9.83 9.19
CA THR A 119 1.20 11.15 8.57
C THR A 119 0.11 11.29 7.51
N LEU A 120 -0.08 10.27 6.66
CA LEU A 120 -1.12 10.25 5.63
C LEU A 120 -2.53 10.29 6.24
N LEU A 121 -2.81 9.44 7.22
CA LEU A 121 -4.12 9.37 7.87
C LEU A 121 -4.47 10.70 8.56
N SER A 122 -3.51 11.29 9.28
CA SER A 122 -3.67 12.60 9.92
C SER A 122 -3.97 13.72 8.90
N LYS A 123 -3.29 13.71 7.74
CA LYS A 123 -3.48 14.71 6.69
C LYS A 123 -4.80 14.57 5.94
N LEU A 124 -5.34 13.35 5.86
CA LEU A 124 -6.63 13.06 5.25
C LEU A 124 -7.82 13.32 6.20
N GLY A 125 -7.56 13.89 7.39
CA GLY A 125 -8.61 14.19 8.37
C GLY A 125 -9.26 12.93 8.95
N GLN A 126 -8.65 11.77 8.73
CA GLN A 126 -9.08 10.55 9.40
C GLN A 126 -8.56 10.61 10.84
N SER A 127 -9.47 10.42 11.79
CA SER A 127 -9.13 10.38 13.21
C SER A 127 -8.03 9.35 13.47
N ASP A 128 -7.18 9.62 14.45
CA ASP A 128 -6.17 8.68 15.00
C ASP A 128 -6.82 7.42 15.63
N ASN A 129 -7.82 6.88 14.98
CA ASN A 129 -8.36 5.61 15.41
C ASN A 129 -7.29 4.55 15.19
N LEU A 130 -6.97 3.84 16.25
CA LEU A 130 -6.08 2.71 16.19
C LEU A 130 -6.61 1.73 15.14
N ILE A 131 -5.81 1.45 14.10
CA ILE A 131 -6.16 0.49 13.07
C ILE A 131 -5.39 -0.79 13.34
N LEU A 132 -6.11 -1.85 13.71
CA LEU A 132 -5.56 -3.17 13.83
C LEU A 132 -5.60 -3.88 12.46
N ILE A 133 -4.43 -4.20 11.91
CA ILE A 133 -4.30 -4.96 10.67
C ILE A 133 -3.85 -6.37 11.02
N LEU A 134 -4.69 -7.36 10.74
CA LEU A 134 -4.37 -8.78 10.88
C LEU A 134 -3.94 -9.34 9.52
N GLN A 135 -2.73 -9.90 9.48
CA GLN A 135 -2.16 -10.47 8.25
C GLN A 135 -1.73 -11.92 8.49
N SER A 136 -2.16 -12.84 7.64
CA SER A 136 -1.62 -14.20 7.60
C SER A 136 -0.49 -14.30 6.57
N PHE A 137 0.57 -15.01 6.93
CA PHE A 137 1.71 -15.23 6.03
C PHE A 137 2.31 -16.62 6.20
N GLY A 138 3.00 -17.09 5.18
CA GLY A 138 3.77 -18.33 5.26
C GLY A 138 5.24 -18.05 5.56
N PHE A 139 5.80 -18.61 6.61
CA PHE A 139 7.21 -18.44 7.01
C PHE A 139 8.22 -18.72 5.88
N LYS A 140 7.86 -19.58 4.92
CA LYS A 140 8.69 -19.85 3.73
C LYS A 140 8.91 -18.61 2.84
N HIS A 141 8.08 -17.59 2.98
CA HIS A 141 8.19 -16.33 2.22
C HIS A 141 8.83 -15.20 3.03
N GLY A 142 9.25 -15.49 4.26
CA GLY A 142 9.77 -14.50 5.19
C GLY A 142 8.68 -13.87 6.07
N ILE A 143 9.12 -13.22 7.13
CA ILE A 143 8.25 -12.44 8.01
C ILE A 143 7.96 -11.09 7.34
N PRO A 144 6.71 -10.59 7.33
CA PRO A 144 6.41 -9.23 6.84
C PRO A 144 7.24 -8.20 7.60
N LEU A 145 7.93 -7.31 6.85
CA LEU A 145 8.83 -6.31 7.44
C LEU A 145 8.09 -5.15 8.14
N ASP A 146 6.80 -5.05 7.88
CA ASP A 146 5.89 -4.03 8.41
C ASP A 146 5.01 -4.56 9.56
N ALA A 147 5.30 -5.77 10.07
CA ALA A 147 4.58 -6.34 11.20
C ALA A 147 5.15 -5.83 12.52
N ASP A 148 4.30 -5.23 13.38
CA ASP A 148 4.66 -4.82 14.75
C ASP A 148 4.80 -6.05 15.66
N TYR A 149 3.92 -7.03 15.48
CA TYR A 149 3.91 -8.28 16.26
C TYR A 149 3.72 -9.49 15.35
N VAL A 150 4.40 -10.58 15.69
CA VAL A 150 4.31 -11.85 14.96
C VAL A 150 4.01 -12.97 15.94
N PHE A 151 2.92 -13.67 15.74
CA PHE A 151 2.54 -14.85 16.51
C PHE A 151 2.77 -16.11 15.69
N ASP A 152 3.58 -17.03 16.22
CA ASP A 152 3.83 -18.31 15.58
C ASP A 152 2.77 -19.34 16.01
N VAL A 153 1.85 -19.61 15.12
CA VAL A 153 0.75 -20.54 15.34
C VAL A 153 0.98 -21.92 14.69
N ARG A 154 2.22 -22.23 14.24
CA ARG A 154 2.54 -23.51 13.56
C ARG A 154 2.45 -24.74 14.45
N HIS A 155 2.42 -24.57 15.78
CA HIS A 155 2.22 -25.66 16.73
C HIS A 155 0.76 -26.13 16.83
N LEU A 156 -0.17 -25.33 16.30
CA LEU A 156 -1.60 -25.69 16.29
C LEU A 156 -1.91 -26.77 15.26
N PRO A 157 -3.03 -27.50 15.45
CA PRO A 157 -3.48 -28.48 14.46
C PRO A 157 -3.62 -27.84 13.07
N ASN A 158 -2.99 -28.50 12.08
CA ASN A 158 -2.97 -27.98 10.72
C ASN A 158 -4.00 -28.71 9.86
N PRO A 159 -5.07 -28.03 9.41
CA PRO A 159 -6.11 -28.66 8.58
C PRO A 159 -5.59 -29.17 7.23
N HIS A 160 -4.42 -28.70 6.78
CA HIS A 160 -3.80 -29.19 5.55
C HIS A 160 -3.36 -30.66 5.61
N TRP A 161 -3.19 -31.23 6.80
CA TRP A 161 -2.85 -32.65 6.97
C TRP A 161 -4.06 -33.56 6.79
N ASP A 162 -5.27 -33.02 6.92
CA ASP A 162 -6.49 -33.72 6.57
C ASP A 162 -6.73 -33.64 5.05
N LEU A 163 -6.83 -34.82 4.41
CA LEU A 163 -6.97 -34.92 2.95
C LEU A 163 -8.26 -34.24 2.44
N GLU A 164 -9.32 -34.30 3.24
CA GLU A 164 -10.62 -33.72 2.87
C GLU A 164 -10.61 -32.21 3.01
N LEU A 165 -9.80 -31.65 3.93
CA LEU A 165 -9.72 -30.20 4.20
C LEU A 165 -8.69 -29.48 3.34
N ARG A 166 -7.74 -30.18 2.72
CA ARG A 166 -6.66 -29.57 1.90
C ARG A 166 -7.13 -28.63 0.79
N LYS A 167 -8.31 -28.87 0.25
CA LYS A 167 -8.91 -28.08 -0.84
C LYS A 167 -9.56 -26.79 -0.38
N TYR A 168 -9.72 -26.62 0.93
CA TYR A 168 -10.36 -25.48 1.55
C TYR A 168 -9.33 -24.50 2.15
N SER A 169 -9.75 -23.27 2.32
CA SER A 169 -9.00 -22.19 2.97
C SER A 169 -9.53 -21.92 4.38
N GLY A 170 -8.85 -21.10 5.17
CA GLY A 170 -9.31 -20.67 6.49
C GLY A 170 -10.62 -19.87 6.49
N LEU A 171 -11.08 -19.41 5.32
CA LEU A 171 -12.35 -18.72 5.16
C LEU A 171 -13.53 -19.69 4.96
N ASP A 172 -13.26 -20.98 4.74
CA ASP A 172 -14.27 -21.97 4.46
C ASP A 172 -14.75 -22.64 5.76
N ALA A 173 -16.07 -22.80 5.89
CA ALA A 173 -16.70 -23.35 7.08
C ALA A 173 -16.15 -24.71 7.59
N PRO A 174 -15.75 -25.68 6.72
CA PRO A 174 -15.14 -26.92 7.18
C PRO A 174 -13.83 -26.73 7.94
N VAL A 175 -12.98 -25.77 7.49
CA VAL A 175 -11.70 -25.46 8.13
C VAL A 175 -11.93 -24.70 9.43
N GLN A 176 -12.85 -23.74 9.44
CA GLN A 176 -13.22 -23.00 10.65
C GLN A 176 -13.70 -23.97 11.74
N LYS A 177 -14.62 -24.86 11.40
CA LYS A 177 -15.15 -25.86 12.34
C LYS A 177 -14.07 -26.80 12.88
N PHE A 178 -13.10 -27.20 12.04
CA PHE A 178 -11.96 -28.02 12.47
C PHE A 178 -11.12 -27.30 13.52
N LEU A 179 -10.82 -26.00 13.28
CA LEU A 179 -10.02 -25.18 14.20
C LEU A 179 -10.78 -24.86 15.50
N GLU A 180 -12.08 -24.61 15.43
CA GLU A 180 -12.94 -24.35 16.58
C GLU A 180 -13.07 -25.56 17.53
N GLN A 181 -12.93 -26.79 17.03
CA GLN A 181 -12.95 -28.01 17.83
C GLN A 181 -11.66 -28.26 18.61
N SER A 182 -10.60 -27.51 18.32
CA SER A 182 -9.30 -27.65 18.99
C SER A 182 -9.22 -26.75 20.21
N GLU A 183 -9.06 -27.34 21.39
CA GLU A 183 -8.83 -26.59 22.64
C GLU A 183 -7.59 -25.72 22.56
N GLN A 184 -6.49 -26.25 22.01
CA GLN A 184 -5.24 -25.49 21.80
C GLN A 184 -5.44 -24.26 20.92
N THR A 185 -6.26 -24.38 19.88
CA THR A 185 -6.59 -23.25 19.01
C THR A 185 -7.38 -22.19 19.77
N HIS A 186 -8.31 -22.62 20.59
CA HIS A 186 -9.11 -21.70 21.41
C HIS A 186 -8.26 -20.98 22.47
N GLU A 187 -7.39 -21.69 23.17
CA GLU A 187 -6.46 -21.11 24.15
C GLU A 187 -5.55 -20.07 23.49
N MET A 188 -4.90 -20.43 22.38
CA MET A 188 -4.02 -19.49 21.66
C MET A 188 -4.75 -18.25 21.16
N PHE A 189 -5.98 -18.41 20.66
CA PHE A 189 -6.83 -17.29 20.26
C PHE A 189 -7.10 -16.37 21.44
N GLN A 190 -7.46 -16.90 22.60
CA GLN A 190 -7.73 -16.13 23.80
C GLN A 190 -6.48 -15.38 24.30
N ASP A 191 -5.32 -16.01 24.23
CA ASP A 191 -4.06 -15.37 24.66
C ASP A 191 -3.65 -14.23 23.73
N ILE A 192 -3.75 -14.41 22.40
CA ILE A 192 -3.53 -13.35 21.42
C ILE A 192 -4.55 -12.21 21.62
N TYR A 193 -5.82 -12.55 21.84
CA TYR A 193 -6.87 -11.56 22.07
C TYR A 193 -6.56 -10.71 23.32
N LYS A 194 -6.26 -11.34 24.47
CA LYS A 194 -5.89 -10.64 25.69
C LYS A 194 -4.67 -9.76 25.52
N PHE A 195 -3.64 -10.25 24.80
CA PHE A 195 -2.45 -9.48 24.50
C PHE A 195 -2.79 -8.22 23.70
N LEU A 196 -3.56 -8.36 22.62
CA LEU A 196 -3.98 -7.24 21.79
C LEU A 196 -4.88 -6.26 22.58
N ASP A 197 -5.82 -6.77 23.37
CA ASP A 197 -6.71 -5.96 24.21
C ASP A 197 -5.90 -5.09 25.20
N CYS A 198 -4.85 -5.65 25.79
CA CYS A 198 -3.93 -4.91 26.68
C CYS A 198 -3.15 -3.79 25.95
N LEU A 199 -2.88 -3.94 24.65
CA LEU A 199 -2.18 -2.93 23.86
C LEU A 199 -3.10 -1.81 23.35
N LEU A 200 -4.41 -2.09 23.26
CA LEU A 200 -5.40 -1.16 22.76
C LEU A 200 -5.91 -0.16 23.82
N TYR A 201 -5.58 -0.40 25.10
CA TYR A 201 -5.91 0.42 26.24
C TYR A 201 -4.65 0.94 26.92
#